data_18e84958eccf7c4b4e3b6103b88b0799
#
_entry.id   18e84958eccf7c4b4e3b6103b88b0799
#
_cell.length_a   1.000
_cell.length_b   1.000
_cell.length_c   1.000
_cell.angle_alpha   90.00
_cell.angle_beta   90.00
_cell.angle_gamma   90.00
#
_symmetry.space_group_name_H-M   'P 1'
#
loop_
_entity.id
_entity.type
_entity.pdbx_description
1 polymer ?
#
loop_
_entity_poly.entity_id
_entity_poly.type
_entity_poly.pdbx_seq_one_letter_code
_entity_poly.pdbx_strand_id
1 'polypeptide(L)'
;MIRRLRWKVIGLNMGMVFCVLLAVFAAVYFSSRAGIARSVQHQLQQVLQTGSGYDLSQPGQEGVPCFVAEVYASGTVRVSGNSYYDLTDKEALVDIVTAALTADSDEGVLAEHHLRYLRQTGLLSTRIAFTDSTLEQATLRSLLTGSLLIGLAALAVLFV
;
A
#
# COMPACT_ATOMS: atom_id res chain seq x y z
N MET A 1 -18.95 -18.35 -48.71
CA MET A 1 -19.09 -16.98 -48.11
C MET A 1 -19.52 -16.99 -46.63
N ILE A 2 -20.35 -17.92 -46.20
CA ILE A 2 -20.93 -18.01 -44.83
C ILE A 2 -19.87 -18.20 -43.73
N ARG A 3 -18.79 -18.92 -43.99
CA ARG A 3 -17.73 -19.25 -43.02
C ARG A 3 -16.96 -18.00 -42.56
N ARG A 4 -16.71 -17.03 -43.44
CA ARG A 4 -16.03 -15.77 -43.14
C ARG A 4 -16.91 -14.83 -42.29
N LEU A 5 -18.21 -14.87 -42.45
CA LEU A 5 -19.16 -14.08 -41.69
C LEU A 5 -19.25 -14.58 -40.23
N ARG A 6 -19.30 -15.90 -40.03
CA ARG A 6 -19.32 -16.53 -38.70
C ARG A 6 -18.08 -16.13 -37.88
N TRP A 7 -16.89 -16.21 -38.50
CA TRP A 7 -15.64 -15.83 -37.79
C TRP A 7 -15.60 -14.35 -37.43
N LYS A 8 -16.15 -13.45 -38.25
CA LYS A 8 -16.24 -12.03 -37.92
C LYS A 8 -17.19 -11.76 -36.76
N VAL A 9 -18.32 -12.43 -36.71
CA VAL A 9 -19.30 -12.29 -35.63
C VAL A 9 -18.76 -12.86 -34.32
N ILE A 10 -18.11 -14.04 -34.38
CA ILE A 10 -17.45 -14.64 -33.21
C ILE A 10 -16.32 -13.70 -32.67
N GLY A 11 -15.47 -13.20 -33.57
CA GLY A 11 -14.39 -12.30 -33.21
C GLY A 11 -14.88 -10.96 -32.60
N LEU A 12 -15.97 -10.40 -33.11
CA LEU A 12 -16.57 -9.18 -32.57
C LEU A 12 -17.13 -9.42 -31.16
N ASN A 13 -17.86 -10.54 -30.99
CA ASN A 13 -18.44 -10.90 -29.70
C ASN A 13 -17.35 -11.19 -28.64
N MET A 14 -16.30 -11.93 -29.03
CA MET A 14 -15.13 -12.17 -28.21
C MET A 14 -14.39 -10.88 -27.83
N GLY A 15 -14.23 -9.96 -28.80
CA GLY A 15 -13.64 -8.65 -28.55
C GLY A 15 -14.44 -7.83 -27.54
N MET A 16 -15.76 -7.86 -27.62
CA MET A 16 -16.64 -7.17 -26.69
C MET A 16 -16.53 -7.75 -25.27
N VAL A 17 -16.53 -9.06 -25.12
CA VAL A 17 -16.35 -9.76 -23.83
C VAL A 17 -14.98 -9.43 -23.24
N PHE A 18 -13.93 -9.43 -24.05
CA PHE A 18 -12.58 -9.08 -23.63
C PHE A 18 -12.49 -7.63 -23.13
N CYS A 19 -13.09 -6.68 -23.82
CA CYS A 19 -13.15 -5.28 -23.39
C CYS A 19 -13.87 -5.12 -22.05
N VAL A 20 -14.99 -5.82 -21.85
CA VAL A 20 -15.72 -5.79 -20.58
C VAL A 20 -14.88 -6.37 -19.46
N LEU A 21 -14.21 -7.51 -19.67
CA LEU A 21 -13.31 -8.10 -18.68
C LEU A 21 -12.16 -7.16 -18.30
N LEU A 22 -11.52 -6.53 -19.30
CA LEU A 22 -10.46 -5.55 -19.04
C LEU A 22 -10.97 -4.35 -18.21
N ALA A 23 -12.16 -3.84 -18.53
CA ALA A 23 -12.75 -2.73 -17.79
C ALA A 23 -13.04 -3.12 -16.32
N VAL A 24 -13.57 -4.31 -16.08
CA VAL A 24 -13.83 -4.83 -14.74
C VAL A 24 -12.52 -5.01 -13.97
N PHE A 25 -11.50 -5.62 -14.57
CA PHE A 25 -10.20 -5.79 -13.92
C PHE A 25 -9.53 -4.46 -13.60
N ALA A 26 -9.60 -3.50 -14.51
CA ALA A 26 -9.09 -2.15 -14.26
C ALA A 26 -9.83 -1.49 -13.07
N ALA A 27 -11.16 -1.57 -13.04
CA ALA A 27 -11.96 -1.02 -11.96
C ALA A 27 -11.63 -1.65 -10.60
N VAL A 28 -11.52 -2.98 -10.54
CA VAL A 28 -11.14 -3.71 -9.32
C VAL A 28 -9.73 -3.33 -8.87
N TYR A 29 -8.77 -3.26 -9.79
CA TYR A 29 -7.40 -2.87 -9.48
C TYR A 29 -7.31 -1.46 -8.88
N PHE A 30 -7.91 -0.48 -9.55
CA PHE A 30 -7.91 0.91 -9.07
C PHE A 30 -8.65 1.05 -7.74
N SER A 31 -9.79 0.36 -7.57
CA SER A 31 -10.56 0.37 -6.33
C SER A 31 -9.78 -0.25 -5.16
N SER A 32 -9.14 -1.40 -5.38
CA SER A 32 -8.32 -2.07 -4.37
C SER A 32 -7.13 -1.22 -3.95
N ARG A 33 -6.42 -0.62 -4.92
CA ARG A 33 -5.29 0.28 -4.64
C ARG A 33 -5.72 1.48 -3.80
N ALA A 34 -6.84 2.12 -4.16
CA ALA A 34 -7.37 3.26 -3.40
C ALA A 34 -7.86 2.86 -2.00
N GLY A 35 -8.44 1.66 -1.87
CA GLY A 35 -8.92 1.12 -0.59
C GLY A 35 -7.77 0.86 0.39
N ILE A 36 -6.71 0.19 -0.07
CA ILE A 36 -5.53 -0.11 0.75
C ILE A 36 -4.85 1.19 1.21
N ALA A 37 -4.64 2.14 0.30
CA ALA A 37 -4.02 3.42 0.64
C ALA A 37 -4.79 4.19 1.72
N ARG A 38 -6.13 4.24 1.64
CA ARG A 38 -6.97 4.86 2.65
C ARG A 38 -6.94 4.14 3.99
N SER A 39 -6.97 2.82 3.98
CA SER A 39 -6.92 2.01 5.20
C SER A 39 -5.63 2.24 5.97
N VAL A 40 -4.49 2.21 5.28
CA VAL A 40 -3.17 2.46 5.87
C VAL A 40 -3.08 3.90 6.42
N GLN A 41 -3.60 4.88 5.68
CA GLN A 41 -3.60 6.27 6.13
C GLN A 41 -4.43 6.47 7.41
N HIS A 42 -5.63 5.87 7.49
CA HIS A 42 -6.44 5.90 8.70
C HIS A 42 -5.72 5.25 9.90
N GLN A 43 -5.04 4.13 9.70
CA GLN A 43 -4.27 3.48 10.76
C GLN A 43 -3.11 4.35 11.23
N LEU A 44 -2.34 4.95 10.33
CA LEU A 44 -1.26 5.86 10.68
C LEU A 44 -1.77 7.09 11.46
N GLN A 45 -2.90 7.66 11.05
CA GLN A 45 -3.53 8.77 11.79
C GLN A 45 -3.94 8.35 13.20
N GLN A 46 -4.50 7.16 13.35
CA GLN A 46 -4.90 6.62 14.64
C GLN A 46 -3.71 6.42 15.58
N VAL A 47 -2.60 5.90 15.06
CA VAL A 47 -1.34 5.71 15.80
C VAL A 47 -0.76 7.06 16.24
N LEU A 48 -0.79 8.08 15.38
CA LEU A 48 -0.32 9.43 15.71
C LEU A 48 -1.18 10.11 16.79
N GLN A 49 -2.49 9.88 16.77
CA GLN A 49 -3.43 10.47 17.76
C GLN A 49 -3.32 9.80 19.13
N THR A 50 -3.14 8.49 19.17
CA THR A 50 -3.12 7.71 20.42
C THR A 50 -1.80 7.88 21.19
N GLY A 51 -0.76 8.41 20.53
CA GLY A 51 0.57 8.61 21.13
C GLY A 51 1.35 7.30 21.29
N SER A 52 2.52 7.38 21.95
CA SER A 52 3.46 6.26 22.16
C SER A 52 2.94 5.11 23.05
N GLY A 53 1.65 5.06 23.32
CA GLY A 53 0.99 4.06 24.17
C GLY A 53 0.24 2.97 23.40
N TYR A 54 0.43 2.87 22.10
CA TYR A 54 -0.17 1.76 21.34
C TYR A 54 0.62 0.48 21.68
N ASP A 55 0.17 -0.19 22.72
CA ASP A 55 0.64 -1.53 23.06
C ASP A 55 0.11 -2.52 22.02
N LEU A 56 0.89 -2.73 20.97
CA LEU A 56 0.64 -3.70 19.91
C LEU A 56 0.70 -5.16 20.41
N SER A 57 0.83 -5.34 21.73
CA SER A 57 0.82 -6.63 22.40
C SER A 57 -0.58 -7.17 22.67
N GLN A 58 -1.66 -6.45 22.30
CA GLN A 58 -3.01 -6.98 22.46
C GLN A 58 -3.30 -8.04 21.39
N PRO A 59 -3.49 -9.30 21.79
CA PRO A 59 -3.85 -10.37 20.88
C PRO A 59 -5.24 -10.10 20.29
N GLY A 60 -5.30 -9.87 18.99
CA GLY A 60 -6.54 -9.66 18.24
C GLY A 60 -6.61 -8.39 17.38
N GLN A 61 -5.68 -7.47 17.47
CA GLN A 61 -5.53 -6.41 16.50
C GLN A 61 -4.42 -6.78 15.51
N GLU A 62 -4.80 -7.27 14.36
CA GLU A 62 -3.93 -7.39 13.18
C GLU A 62 -3.61 -5.98 12.65
N GLY A 63 -2.85 -5.22 13.44
CA GLY A 63 -2.33 -3.92 13.03
C GLY A 63 -1.20 -4.10 12.02
N VAL A 64 -1.17 -3.27 11.00
CA VAL A 64 -0.01 -3.19 10.10
C VAL A 64 1.21 -2.84 10.93
N PRO A 65 2.36 -3.52 10.77
CA PRO A 65 3.57 -3.19 11.50
C PRO A 65 3.93 -1.73 11.22
N CYS A 66 4.03 -0.94 12.28
CA CYS A 66 4.36 0.47 12.21
C CYS A 66 5.27 0.88 13.36
N PHE A 67 6.05 1.95 13.15
CA PHE A 67 6.80 2.61 14.19
C PHE A 67 6.63 4.13 14.09
N VAL A 68 6.81 4.82 15.19
CA VAL A 68 6.67 6.27 15.27
C VAL A 68 7.99 6.87 15.73
N ALA A 69 8.47 7.84 14.97
CA ALA A 69 9.58 8.70 15.36
C ALA A 69 9.03 10.04 15.83
N GLU A 70 9.42 10.46 17.02
CA GLU A 70 9.09 11.75 17.59
C GLU A 70 10.36 12.60 17.63
N VAL A 71 10.36 13.67 16.86
CA VAL A 71 11.50 14.60 16.73
C VAL A 71 11.18 15.86 17.50
N TYR A 72 11.95 16.13 18.53
CA TYR A 72 11.80 17.32 19.37
C TYR A 72 12.56 18.51 18.79
N ALA A 73 12.14 19.72 19.14
CA ALA A 73 12.83 20.95 18.75
C ALA A 73 14.29 21.02 19.26
N SER A 74 14.63 20.25 20.27
CA SER A 74 16.00 20.07 20.78
C SER A 74 16.90 19.23 19.86
N GLY A 75 16.38 18.64 18.78
CA GLY A 75 17.10 17.69 17.92
C GLY A 75 17.09 16.25 18.45
N THR A 76 16.45 16.00 19.58
CA THR A 76 16.34 14.65 20.13
C THR A 76 15.28 13.86 19.36
N VAL A 77 15.64 12.66 18.89
CA VAL A 77 14.73 11.73 18.22
C VAL A 77 14.41 10.59 19.19
N ARG A 78 13.12 10.39 19.44
CA ARG A 78 12.60 9.24 20.19
C ARG A 78 11.83 8.33 19.22
N VAL A 79 12.19 7.05 19.17
CA VAL A 79 11.51 6.08 18.32
C VAL A 79 10.78 5.08 19.21
N SER A 80 9.53 4.81 18.86
CA SER A 80 8.70 3.80 19.52
C SER A 80 7.98 3.00 18.45
N GLY A 81 7.93 1.68 18.60
CA GLY A 81 7.30 0.83 17.60
C GLY A 81 7.26 -0.63 18.00
N ASN A 82 6.74 -1.45 17.10
CA ASN A 82 6.64 -2.89 17.27
C ASN A 82 8.03 -3.54 17.10
N SER A 83 8.24 -4.67 17.74
CA SER A 83 9.42 -5.55 17.60
C SER A 83 9.67 -6.10 16.18
N TYR A 84 8.80 -5.81 15.25
CA TYR A 84 8.95 -6.16 13.83
C TYR A 84 10.11 -5.41 13.15
N TYR A 85 10.41 -4.18 13.60
CA TYR A 85 11.50 -3.38 13.07
C TYR A 85 12.71 -3.45 14.00
N ASP A 86 13.90 -3.64 13.42
CA ASP A 86 15.15 -3.50 14.15
C ASP A 86 15.43 -2.00 14.37
N LEU A 87 15.00 -1.51 15.52
CA LEU A 87 15.17 -0.12 15.92
C LEU A 87 16.54 0.13 16.60
N THR A 88 17.46 -0.83 16.57
CA THR A 88 18.79 -0.73 17.17
C THR A 88 19.77 0.01 16.26
N ASP A 89 19.59 0.00 14.97
CA ASP A 89 20.43 0.72 14.01
C ASP A 89 20.05 2.21 13.97
N LYS A 90 20.77 2.99 14.76
CA LYS A 90 20.54 4.44 14.88
C LYS A 90 20.86 5.20 13.60
N GLU A 91 21.84 4.77 12.81
CA GLU A 91 22.24 5.46 11.58
C GLU A 91 21.15 5.33 10.52
N ALA A 92 20.64 4.12 10.30
CA ALA A 92 19.54 3.87 9.38
C ALA A 92 18.25 4.62 9.80
N LEU A 93 17.97 4.68 11.11
CA LEU A 93 16.81 5.41 11.63
C LEU A 93 16.92 6.93 11.41
N VAL A 94 18.09 7.51 11.62
CA VAL A 94 18.33 8.94 11.40
C VAL A 94 18.18 9.26 9.91
N ASP A 95 18.65 8.42 9.03
CA ASP A 95 18.53 8.60 7.58
C ASP A 95 17.06 8.58 7.14
N ILE A 96 16.29 7.59 7.58
CA ILE A 96 14.85 7.46 7.31
C ILE A 96 14.08 8.69 7.83
N VAL A 97 14.35 9.11 9.07
CA VAL A 97 13.67 10.25 9.69
C VAL A 97 14.04 11.55 8.97
N THR A 98 15.30 11.72 8.59
CA THR A 98 15.78 12.91 7.87
C THR A 98 15.14 12.98 6.48
N ALA A 99 15.08 11.86 5.76
CA ALA A 99 14.41 11.78 4.48
C ALA A 99 12.93 12.17 4.57
N ALA A 100 12.22 11.72 5.61
CA ALA A 100 10.82 12.09 5.83
C ALA A 100 10.63 13.55 6.27
N LEU A 101 11.60 14.14 7.00
CA LEU A 101 11.56 15.54 7.39
C LEU A 101 11.83 16.50 6.24
N THR A 102 12.71 16.12 5.31
CA THR A 102 13.09 16.94 4.15
C THR A 102 12.12 16.82 2.99
N ALA A 103 11.18 15.88 3.04
CA ALA A 103 10.17 15.72 2.00
C ALA A 103 9.19 16.90 1.97
N ASP A 104 8.78 17.30 0.77
CA ASP A 104 7.87 18.43 0.54
C ASP A 104 6.44 18.19 1.03
N SER A 105 6.03 16.93 1.23
CA SER A 105 4.67 16.56 1.63
C SER A 105 4.65 15.96 3.05
N ASP A 106 3.51 16.10 3.72
CA ASP A 106 3.30 15.50 5.03
C ASP A 106 3.02 13.98 4.96
N GLU A 107 2.79 13.47 3.76
CA GLU A 107 2.61 12.04 3.51
C GLU A 107 3.34 11.61 2.23
N GLY A 108 3.85 10.39 2.21
CA GLY A 108 4.54 9.87 1.05
C GLY A 108 5.08 8.47 1.24
N VAL A 109 5.84 8.04 0.25
CA VAL A 109 6.55 6.76 0.25
C VAL A 109 8.03 7.01 0.02
N LEU A 110 8.85 6.55 0.94
CA LEU A 110 10.31 6.51 0.81
C LEU A 110 10.68 5.25 0.03
N ALA A 111 10.87 5.39 -1.28
CA ALA A 111 11.09 4.27 -2.18
C ALA A 111 12.35 3.46 -1.83
N GLU A 112 13.42 4.13 -1.38
CA GLU A 112 14.69 3.50 -1.01
C GLU A 112 14.57 2.59 0.21
N HIS A 113 13.69 2.94 1.15
CA HIS A 113 13.47 2.19 2.40
C HIS A 113 12.20 1.33 2.37
N HIS A 114 11.42 1.37 1.27
CA HIS A 114 10.13 0.69 1.15
C HIS A 114 9.15 1.04 2.30
N LEU A 115 9.23 2.27 2.80
CA LEU A 115 8.42 2.76 3.90
C LEU A 115 7.45 3.84 3.42
N ARG A 116 6.21 3.75 3.88
CA ARG A 116 5.23 4.83 3.79
C ARG A 116 5.29 5.62 5.08
N TYR A 117 5.25 6.94 5.00
CA TYR A 117 5.25 7.81 6.17
C TYR A 117 4.07 8.76 6.18
N LEU A 118 3.68 9.15 7.39
CA LEU A 118 2.74 10.24 7.66
C LEU A 118 3.34 11.13 8.75
N ARG A 119 3.54 12.40 8.42
CA ARG A 119 4.13 13.42 9.30
C ARG A 119 3.03 14.27 9.90
N GLN A 120 3.11 14.53 11.18
CA GLN A 120 2.26 15.45 11.89
C GLN A 120 3.12 16.41 12.70
N THR A 121 3.14 17.68 12.32
CA THR A 121 3.90 18.72 12.98
C THR A 121 3.07 19.29 14.13
N GLY A 122 3.58 19.16 15.35
CA GLY A 122 3.03 19.77 16.56
C GLY A 122 3.85 20.99 17.01
N LEU A 123 3.39 21.64 18.09
CA LEU A 123 4.06 22.83 18.65
C LEU A 123 5.41 22.51 19.29
N LEU A 124 5.60 21.33 19.84
CA LEU A 124 6.79 20.94 20.62
C LEU A 124 7.59 19.82 19.95
N SER A 125 6.96 19.02 19.13
CA SER A 125 7.58 17.90 18.43
C SER A 125 6.90 17.62 17.11
N THR A 126 7.65 17.07 16.15
CA THR A 126 7.13 16.51 14.92
C THR A 126 7.06 15.00 15.09
N ARG A 127 5.88 14.43 14.87
CA ARG A 127 5.65 12.98 14.91
C ARG A 127 5.56 12.45 13.50
N ILE A 128 6.27 11.37 13.23
CA ILE A 128 6.26 10.70 11.93
C ILE A 128 5.98 9.23 12.17
N ALA A 129 4.86 8.75 11.63
CA ALA A 129 4.53 7.34 11.64
C ALA A 129 5.00 6.70 10.34
N PHE A 130 5.65 5.55 10.45
CA PHE A 130 6.16 4.76 9.34
C PHE A 130 5.51 3.40 9.31
N THR A 131 5.24 2.89 8.11
CA THR A 131 4.75 1.53 7.89
C THR A 131 5.38 0.94 6.64
N ASP A 132 5.50 -0.38 6.61
CA ASP A 132 6.06 -1.11 5.48
C ASP A 132 5.10 -1.08 4.28
N SER A 133 5.59 -0.69 3.12
CA SER A 133 4.86 -0.69 1.85
C SER A 133 5.04 -1.97 1.04
N THR A 134 5.91 -2.90 1.46
CA THR A 134 6.19 -4.15 0.73
C THR A 134 4.98 -5.08 0.74
N LEU A 135 4.26 -5.16 1.86
CA LEU A 135 3.03 -5.97 1.98
C LEU A 135 1.93 -5.45 1.04
N GLU A 136 1.80 -4.12 0.92
CA GLU A 136 0.86 -3.49 -0.01
C GLU A 136 1.18 -3.88 -1.46
N GLN A 137 2.44 -3.77 -1.85
CA GLN A 137 2.91 -4.12 -3.20
C GLN A 137 2.77 -5.61 -3.49
N ALA A 138 3.09 -6.48 -2.52
CA ALA A 138 2.95 -7.92 -2.66
C ALA A 138 1.48 -8.33 -2.85
N THR A 139 0.58 -7.73 -2.09
CA THR A 139 -0.87 -7.98 -2.19
C THR A 139 -1.41 -7.53 -3.55
N LEU A 140 -1.06 -6.33 -4.00
CA LEU A 140 -1.47 -5.82 -5.31
C LEU A 140 -0.93 -6.69 -6.45
N ARG A 141 0.32 -7.14 -6.35
CA ARG A 141 0.91 -8.04 -7.34
C ARG A 141 0.23 -9.40 -7.37
N SER A 142 -0.10 -9.96 -6.22
CA SER A 142 -0.85 -11.22 -6.11
C SER A 142 -2.25 -11.11 -6.70
N LEU A 143 -2.97 -10.02 -6.42
CA LEU A 143 -4.27 -9.75 -7.01
C LEU A 143 -4.19 -9.60 -8.54
N LEU A 144 -3.19 -8.88 -9.06
CA LEU A 144 -2.97 -8.75 -10.49
C LEU A 144 -2.71 -10.09 -11.17
N THR A 145 -1.80 -10.88 -10.60
CA THR A 145 -1.45 -12.20 -11.15
C THR A 145 -2.63 -13.16 -11.11
N GLY A 146 -3.35 -13.21 -9.99
CA GLY A 146 -4.54 -14.02 -9.83
C GLY A 146 -5.65 -13.63 -10.80
N SER A 147 -5.94 -12.35 -10.94
CA SER A 147 -6.95 -11.83 -11.86
C SER A 147 -6.60 -12.13 -13.33
N LEU A 148 -5.32 -11.99 -13.68
CA LEU A 148 -4.84 -12.29 -15.04
C LEU A 148 -4.99 -13.77 -15.37
N LEU A 149 -4.63 -14.66 -14.44
CA LEU A 149 -4.78 -16.11 -14.62
C LEU A 149 -6.25 -16.51 -14.80
N ILE A 150 -7.14 -15.99 -13.96
CA ILE A 150 -8.58 -16.27 -14.04
C ILE A 150 -9.14 -15.75 -15.37
N GLY A 151 -8.76 -14.53 -15.76
CA GLY A 151 -9.20 -13.94 -17.04
C GLY A 151 -8.73 -14.76 -18.25
N LEU A 152 -7.50 -15.25 -18.22
CA LEU A 152 -6.92 -16.05 -19.28
C LEU A 152 -7.58 -17.44 -19.36
N ALA A 153 -7.88 -18.05 -18.21
CA ALA A 153 -8.63 -19.31 -18.13
C ALA A 153 -10.06 -19.15 -18.65
N ALA A 154 -10.76 -18.08 -18.29
CA ALA A 154 -12.09 -17.79 -18.79
C ALA A 154 -12.11 -17.60 -20.31
N LEU A 155 -11.13 -16.88 -20.88
CA LEU A 155 -10.97 -16.73 -22.32
C LEU A 155 -10.71 -18.07 -23.01
N ALA A 156 -9.86 -18.94 -22.42
CA ALA A 156 -9.58 -20.25 -22.98
C ALA A 156 -10.84 -21.14 -23.05
N VAL A 157 -11.67 -21.11 -21.99
CA VAL A 157 -12.95 -21.83 -21.95
C VAL A 157 -13.94 -21.31 -23.01
N LEU A 158 -13.98 -20.00 -23.22
CA LEU A 158 -14.85 -19.40 -24.24
C LEU A 158 -14.37 -19.68 -25.69
N PHE A 159 -13.09 -20.02 -25.86
CA PHE A 159 -12.52 -20.30 -27.18
C PHE A 159 -12.69 -21.77 -27.63
N VAL A 160 -13.02 -22.66 -26.71
CA VAL A 160 -13.32 -24.08 -26.97
C VAL A 160 -14.79 -24.28 -27.33
#